data_017f6a918cbda9a958c17561f7596c74
#
_entry.id   017f6a918cbda9a958c17561f7596c74
#
_cell.length_a   1.000
_cell.length_b   1.000
_cell.length_c   1.000
_cell.angle_alpha   90.00
_cell.angle_beta   90.00
_cell.angle_gamma   90.00
#
_symmetry.space_group_name_H-M   'P 1'
#
loop_
_entity.id
_entity.type
_entity.pdbx_description
1 polymer ?
#
loop_
_entity_poly.entity_id
_entity_poly.type
_entity_poly.pdbx_seq_one_letter_code
_entity_poly.pdbx_strand_id
1 'polypeptide(L)'
;MSMDIEKEYYSILGVPQSATEEEIKRAYHALMRRYHADSRTENAPTPPPHDVQVAYAVLSDPDRRRAYDQRQADSGTSETPAISWTISQSQSQLCSLYAEQVLYLLIEMRPAGTGQGRRLPLNLCLVIDRSTSMQGARLEHVKQAARRIIDELHDEDALAVATFNDWADVILPSQLGVNRAHAKAAISAMSASGGTEILKGIRAGLAEVRKHHSKQVTSHVILLTDGQTYGDEADCIAAARRAGAHRISITAVGIGEDWNDALLDEIAAQSGGTSAYIASPSQVRNLLQQWVGGLGSVFA
;
A
#
# COMPACT_ATOMS: atom_id res chain seq x y z
N MET A 1 16.66 -6.39 -18.39
CA MET A 1 15.65 -7.42 -18.74
C MET A 1 14.40 -6.65 -19.14
N SER A 2 14.13 -6.56 -20.43
CA SER A 2 13.00 -5.82 -20.98
C SER A 2 11.71 -6.44 -20.50
N MET A 3 10.87 -5.66 -19.82
CA MET A 3 9.46 -6.00 -19.63
C MET A 3 8.78 -5.85 -20.99
N ASP A 4 8.53 -6.96 -21.67
CA ASP A 4 7.67 -7.00 -22.83
C ASP A 4 6.24 -6.61 -22.38
N ILE A 5 5.83 -5.41 -22.75
CA ILE A 5 4.42 -5.03 -22.81
C ILE A 5 3.83 -6.06 -23.79
N GLU A 6 2.83 -6.83 -23.37
CA GLU A 6 2.13 -7.80 -24.21
C GLU A 6 1.54 -7.08 -25.41
N LYS A 7 2.31 -7.03 -26.50
CA LYS A 7 1.89 -6.44 -27.77
C LYS A 7 0.93 -7.41 -28.43
N GLU A 8 -0.21 -6.91 -28.88
CA GLU A 8 -1.18 -7.70 -29.66
C GLU A 8 -0.58 -8.03 -31.05
N TYR A 9 0.14 -9.12 -31.17
CA TYR A 9 0.87 -9.50 -32.39
C TYR A 9 -0.01 -9.63 -33.61
N TYR A 10 -1.26 -10.09 -33.45
CA TYR A 10 -2.24 -10.14 -34.55
C TYR A 10 -2.59 -8.74 -35.04
N SER A 11 -2.79 -7.78 -34.16
CA SER A 11 -3.05 -6.36 -34.50
C SER A 11 -1.84 -5.71 -35.18
N ILE A 12 -0.62 -6.03 -34.73
CA ILE A 12 0.62 -5.52 -35.34
C ILE A 12 0.74 -5.98 -36.81
N LEU A 13 0.40 -7.24 -37.12
CA LEU A 13 0.41 -7.75 -38.48
C LEU A 13 -0.86 -7.38 -39.28
N GLY A 14 -1.90 -6.87 -38.60
CA GLY A 14 -3.19 -6.54 -39.24
C GLY A 14 -3.96 -7.76 -39.70
N VAL A 15 -3.87 -8.89 -38.98
CA VAL A 15 -4.54 -10.16 -39.30
C VAL A 15 -5.44 -10.59 -38.14
N PRO A 16 -6.55 -11.31 -38.39
CA PRO A 16 -7.38 -11.86 -37.33
C PRO A 16 -6.66 -13.03 -36.60
N GLN A 17 -7.08 -13.33 -35.36
CA GLN A 17 -6.53 -14.45 -34.58
C GLN A 17 -6.74 -15.82 -35.29
N SER A 18 -7.76 -15.91 -36.15
CA SER A 18 -8.05 -17.09 -36.93
C SER A 18 -7.19 -17.21 -38.20
N ALA A 19 -6.26 -16.26 -38.46
CA ALA A 19 -5.45 -16.24 -39.65
C ALA A 19 -4.60 -17.50 -39.80
N THR A 20 -4.51 -18.03 -41.04
CA THR A 20 -3.65 -19.15 -41.40
C THR A 20 -2.19 -18.71 -41.43
N GLU A 21 -1.27 -19.66 -41.35
CA GLU A 21 0.18 -19.41 -41.46
C GLU A 21 0.55 -18.66 -42.74
N GLU A 22 -0.12 -19.01 -43.87
CA GLU A 22 0.10 -18.33 -45.14
C GLU A 22 -0.39 -16.88 -45.14
N GLU A 23 -1.48 -16.58 -44.43
CA GLU A 23 -1.97 -15.20 -44.26
C GLU A 23 -1.04 -14.37 -43.40
N ILE A 24 -0.54 -14.92 -42.31
CA ILE A 24 0.47 -14.29 -41.44
C ILE A 24 1.73 -13.96 -42.25
N LYS A 25 2.23 -14.92 -43.03
CA LYS A 25 3.39 -14.73 -43.88
C LYS A 25 3.16 -13.67 -44.98
N ARG A 26 1.99 -13.66 -45.60
CA ARG A 26 1.63 -12.66 -46.60
C ARG A 26 1.54 -11.24 -45.99
N ALA A 27 0.93 -11.10 -44.83
CA ALA A 27 0.82 -9.83 -44.10
C ALA A 27 2.21 -9.30 -43.73
N TYR A 28 3.07 -10.13 -43.16
CA TYR A 28 4.45 -9.76 -42.85
C TYR A 28 5.20 -9.25 -44.09
N HIS A 29 5.18 -9.98 -45.20
CA HIS A 29 5.88 -9.56 -46.43
C HIS A 29 5.27 -8.29 -47.03
N ALA A 30 3.96 -8.04 -46.88
CA ALA A 30 3.32 -6.85 -47.35
C ALA A 30 3.78 -5.63 -46.53
N LEU A 31 3.83 -5.74 -45.21
CA LEU A 31 4.33 -4.70 -44.32
C LEU A 31 5.82 -4.40 -44.56
N MET A 32 6.66 -5.44 -44.68
CA MET A 32 8.08 -5.24 -44.92
C MET A 32 8.36 -4.59 -46.29
N ARG A 33 7.57 -4.88 -47.32
CA ARG A 33 7.68 -4.19 -48.62
C ARG A 33 7.30 -2.73 -48.53
N ARG A 34 6.28 -2.35 -47.73
CA ARG A 34 5.92 -0.94 -47.48
C ARG A 34 7.05 -0.22 -46.81
N TYR A 35 7.71 -0.79 -45.81
CA TYR A 35 8.84 -0.16 -45.12
C TYR A 35 10.03 0.08 -46.07
N HIS A 36 10.30 -0.83 -46.98
CA HIS A 36 11.34 -0.61 -47.99
C HIS A 36 10.98 0.47 -49.03
N ALA A 37 9.69 0.69 -49.30
CA ALA A 37 9.23 1.73 -50.17
C ALA A 37 9.18 3.12 -49.52
N ASP A 38 8.78 3.16 -48.23
CA ASP A 38 8.57 4.40 -47.46
C ASP A 38 9.84 4.94 -46.75
N SER A 39 10.99 4.27 -46.92
CA SER A 39 12.27 4.70 -46.33
C SER A 39 12.77 6.09 -46.82
N ARG A 40 11.97 6.81 -47.60
CA ARG A 40 12.24 8.14 -48.13
C ARG A 40 11.37 9.26 -47.54
N THR A 41 10.49 8.96 -46.59
CA THR A 41 9.62 9.96 -45.96
C THR A 41 9.95 10.10 -44.47
N GLU A 42 9.98 11.34 -43.96
CA GLU A 42 10.40 11.71 -42.60
C GLU A 42 9.51 11.24 -41.43
N ASN A 43 8.46 10.50 -41.72
CA ASN A 43 7.57 9.96 -40.69
C ASN A 43 7.94 8.49 -40.39
N ALA A 44 8.25 8.22 -39.11
CA ALA A 44 8.49 6.86 -38.66
C ALA A 44 7.28 5.96 -38.93
N PRO A 45 7.46 4.82 -39.60
CA PRO A 45 6.35 3.93 -39.93
C PRO A 45 5.72 3.33 -38.67
N THR A 46 4.39 3.26 -38.63
CA THR A 46 3.62 2.65 -37.53
C THR A 46 2.89 1.42 -38.07
N PRO A 47 3.05 0.22 -37.47
CA PRO A 47 3.93 -0.13 -36.35
C PRO A 47 5.42 -0.16 -36.72
N PRO A 48 6.36 -0.05 -35.74
CA PRO A 48 7.80 -0.11 -36.00
C PRO A 48 8.23 -1.43 -36.67
N PRO A 49 9.20 -1.44 -37.61
CA PRO A 49 9.66 -2.66 -38.30
C PRO A 49 10.11 -3.78 -37.34
N HIS A 50 10.71 -3.41 -36.22
CA HIS A 50 11.13 -4.35 -35.18
C HIS A 50 9.92 -5.12 -34.60
N ASP A 51 8.82 -4.41 -34.32
CA ASP A 51 7.63 -5.02 -33.75
C ASP A 51 6.96 -5.98 -34.72
N VAL A 52 6.98 -5.67 -36.01
CA VAL A 52 6.49 -6.54 -37.07
C VAL A 52 7.32 -7.83 -37.18
N GLN A 53 8.65 -7.72 -37.03
CA GLN A 53 9.54 -8.89 -37.02
C GLN A 53 9.30 -9.78 -35.79
N VAL A 54 9.13 -9.20 -34.61
CA VAL A 54 8.83 -9.95 -33.38
C VAL A 54 7.48 -10.64 -33.48
N ALA A 55 6.43 -9.94 -33.94
CA ALA A 55 5.10 -10.50 -34.14
C ALA A 55 5.14 -11.70 -35.11
N TYR A 56 5.85 -11.56 -36.20
CA TYR A 56 6.02 -12.67 -37.19
C TYR A 56 6.79 -13.83 -36.58
N ALA A 57 7.90 -13.59 -35.85
CA ALA A 57 8.69 -14.67 -35.22
C ALA A 57 7.91 -15.51 -34.21
N VAL A 58 6.88 -14.90 -33.58
CA VAL A 58 6.00 -15.60 -32.62
C VAL A 58 4.86 -16.31 -33.37
N LEU A 59 4.18 -15.63 -34.30
CA LEU A 59 2.98 -16.16 -34.93
C LEU A 59 3.24 -17.15 -36.10
N SER A 60 4.44 -17.15 -36.68
CA SER A 60 4.84 -18.07 -37.74
C SER A 60 5.26 -19.44 -37.22
N ASP A 61 5.59 -19.58 -35.96
CA ASP A 61 5.95 -20.84 -35.33
C ASP A 61 4.71 -21.43 -34.61
N PRO A 62 4.24 -22.64 -34.97
CA PRO A 62 3.02 -23.19 -34.38
C PRO A 62 3.09 -23.42 -32.87
N ASP A 63 4.27 -23.68 -32.31
CA ASP A 63 4.43 -23.91 -30.88
C ASP A 63 4.45 -22.59 -30.10
N ARG A 64 5.15 -21.59 -30.63
CA ARG A 64 5.18 -20.24 -30.08
C ARG A 64 3.82 -19.55 -30.18
N ARG A 65 3.12 -19.74 -31.30
CA ARG A 65 1.77 -19.23 -31.51
C ARG A 65 0.80 -19.84 -30.49
N ARG A 66 0.82 -21.17 -30.31
CA ARG A 66 -0.02 -21.84 -29.30
C ARG A 66 0.26 -21.32 -27.88
N ALA A 67 1.55 -21.18 -27.53
CA ALA A 67 1.92 -20.62 -26.20
C ALA A 67 1.51 -19.17 -26.02
N TYR A 68 1.47 -18.39 -27.09
CA TYR A 68 0.99 -17.01 -27.10
C TYR A 68 -0.55 -16.97 -26.98
N ASP A 69 -1.27 -17.77 -27.79
CA ASP A 69 -2.72 -17.85 -27.78
C ASP A 69 -3.24 -18.36 -26.42
N GLN A 70 -2.51 -19.31 -25.80
CA GLN A 70 -2.86 -19.84 -24.49
C GLN A 70 -2.67 -18.79 -23.38
N ARG A 71 -1.60 -17.99 -23.43
CA ARG A 71 -1.43 -16.84 -22.53
C ARG A 71 -2.51 -15.78 -22.73
N GLN A 72 -2.89 -15.51 -23.98
CA GLN A 72 -3.99 -14.58 -24.27
C GLN A 72 -5.35 -15.15 -23.81
N ALA A 73 -5.59 -16.45 -23.91
CA ALA A 73 -6.80 -17.08 -23.40
C ALA A 73 -6.85 -17.08 -21.86
N ASP A 74 -5.72 -17.31 -21.21
CA ASP A 74 -5.58 -17.21 -19.75
C ASP A 74 -5.67 -15.74 -19.28
N SER A 75 -5.24 -14.77 -20.10
CA SER A 75 -5.46 -13.33 -19.90
C SER A 75 -6.88 -12.87 -20.27
N GLY A 76 -7.62 -13.66 -21.02
CA GLY A 76 -8.98 -13.39 -21.52
C GLY A 76 -10.10 -13.63 -20.50
N THR A 77 -9.83 -14.17 -19.32
CA THR A 77 -10.66 -13.90 -18.14
C THR A 77 -10.42 -12.44 -17.78
N SER A 78 -11.37 -11.60 -18.11
CA SER A 78 -11.42 -10.15 -17.89
C SER A 78 -11.27 -9.82 -16.38
N GLU A 79 -10.09 -10.03 -15.84
CA GLU A 79 -9.66 -9.32 -14.66
C GLU A 79 -9.18 -7.95 -15.16
N THR A 80 -10.05 -6.95 -15.05
CA THR A 80 -9.61 -5.55 -15.05
C THR A 80 -8.37 -5.48 -14.18
N PRO A 81 -7.23 -4.98 -14.69
CA PRO A 81 -6.00 -4.97 -13.90
C PRO A 81 -6.30 -4.29 -12.58
N ALA A 82 -5.95 -4.95 -11.47
CA ALA A 82 -6.23 -4.45 -10.12
C ALA A 82 -5.63 -3.04 -9.89
N ILE A 83 -4.60 -2.71 -10.66
CA ILE A 83 -3.90 -1.43 -10.60
C ILE A 83 -3.65 -0.91 -12.02
N SER A 84 -4.11 0.32 -12.30
CA SER A 84 -3.68 1.10 -13.46
C SER A 84 -2.49 1.98 -13.07
N TRP A 85 -1.57 2.15 -13.99
CA TRP A 85 -0.40 3.01 -13.75
C TRP A 85 -0.13 3.89 -14.98
N THR A 86 0.33 5.10 -14.71
CA THR A 86 0.68 6.10 -15.72
C THR A 86 2.07 6.61 -15.44
N ILE A 87 2.90 6.69 -16.48
CA ILE A 87 4.24 7.26 -16.39
C ILE A 87 4.23 8.60 -17.10
N SER A 88 4.60 9.65 -16.39
CA SER A 88 4.85 10.98 -16.93
C SER A 88 6.33 11.31 -16.78
N GLN A 89 6.91 11.89 -17.80
CA GLN A 89 8.32 12.29 -17.81
C GLN A 89 8.46 13.79 -17.93
N SER A 90 9.46 14.37 -17.27
CA SER A 90 9.69 15.82 -17.27
C SER A 90 10.09 16.36 -18.65
N GLN A 91 10.65 15.50 -19.51
CA GLN A 91 11.06 15.85 -20.88
C GLN A 91 10.80 14.67 -21.80
N SER A 92 10.17 14.96 -22.95
CA SER A 92 9.87 13.93 -23.96
C SER A 92 11.09 13.58 -24.84
N GLN A 93 12.08 14.47 -24.89
CA GLN A 93 13.31 14.30 -25.66
C GLN A 93 14.47 14.79 -24.83
N LEU A 94 15.56 14.01 -24.81
CA LEU A 94 16.84 14.41 -24.23
C LEU A 94 17.76 14.86 -25.35
N CYS A 95 18.29 16.10 -25.25
CA CYS A 95 19.29 16.58 -26.16
C CYS A 95 20.62 15.82 -25.92
N SER A 96 21.35 15.51 -26.99
CA SER A 96 22.69 14.97 -26.85
C SER A 96 23.63 16.06 -26.37
N LEU A 97 23.88 16.12 -25.06
CA LEU A 97 24.80 17.06 -24.42
C LEU A 97 25.94 16.30 -23.77
N TYR A 98 27.12 16.93 -23.71
CA TYR A 98 28.29 16.38 -23.00
C TYR A 98 28.21 16.61 -21.46
N ALA A 99 27.06 17.04 -20.95
CA ALA A 99 26.84 17.30 -19.53
C ALA A 99 25.82 16.31 -18.97
N GLU A 100 25.88 16.04 -17.66
CA GLU A 100 24.87 15.26 -16.94
C GLU A 100 23.50 15.91 -17.07
N GLN A 101 22.48 15.11 -17.34
CA GLN A 101 21.10 15.56 -17.45
C GLN A 101 20.26 14.81 -16.44
N VAL A 102 19.33 15.54 -15.79
CA VAL A 102 18.39 14.96 -14.83
C VAL A 102 17.04 14.79 -15.51
N LEU A 103 16.55 13.56 -15.52
CA LEU A 103 15.21 13.21 -15.97
C LEU A 103 14.37 12.84 -14.76
N TYR A 104 13.25 13.53 -14.55
CA TYR A 104 12.26 13.16 -13.55
C TYR A 104 11.19 12.28 -14.17
N LEU A 105 10.89 11.15 -13.52
CA LEU A 105 9.80 10.25 -13.88
C LEU A 105 8.77 10.27 -12.73
N LEU A 106 7.52 10.59 -13.06
CA LEU A 106 6.39 10.46 -12.15
C LEU A 106 5.64 9.17 -12.52
N ILE A 107 5.59 8.22 -11.61
CA ILE A 107 4.81 6.99 -11.75
C ILE A 107 3.59 7.11 -10.86
N GLU A 108 2.42 7.31 -11.46
CA GLU A 108 1.16 7.30 -10.75
C GLU A 108 0.55 5.91 -10.84
N MET A 109 0.26 5.32 -9.69
CA MET A 109 -0.48 4.06 -9.57
C MET A 109 -1.85 4.33 -8.98
N ARG A 110 -2.90 3.86 -9.66
CA ARG A 110 -4.28 4.01 -9.21
C ARG A 110 -4.96 2.64 -9.27
N PRO A 111 -5.88 2.34 -8.34
CA PRO A 111 -6.73 1.16 -8.50
C PRO A 111 -7.50 1.29 -9.81
N ALA A 112 -7.46 0.23 -10.61
CA ALA A 112 -8.18 0.18 -11.88
C ALA A 112 -9.57 -0.40 -11.62
N GLY A 113 -10.59 0.43 -11.89
CA GLY A 113 -11.99 0.03 -11.85
C GLY A 113 -12.72 0.48 -10.59
N THR A 114 -14.04 0.55 -10.73
CA THR A 114 -15.01 0.73 -9.63
C THR A 114 -15.29 -0.61 -8.92
N GLY A 115 -14.36 -1.56 -9.01
CA GLY A 115 -14.47 -2.83 -8.33
C GLY A 115 -14.64 -2.56 -6.84
N GLN A 116 -15.70 -3.06 -6.26
CA GLN A 116 -15.81 -3.18 -4.81
C GLN A 116 -14.69 -4.14 -4.40
N GLY A 117 -13.47 -3.59 -4.19
CA GLY A 117 -12.37 -4.35 -3.63
C GLY A 117 -12.89 -5.03 -2.37
N ARG A 118 -12.74 -6.33 -2.28
CA ARG A 118 -13.13 -7.07 -1.09
C ARG A 118 -12.36 -6.48 0.08
N ARG A 119 -13.06 -5.77 0.97
CA ARG A 119 -12.45 -5.27 2.19
C ARG A 119 -11.91 -6.46 2.98
N LEU A 120 -10.62 -6.45 3.28
CA LEU A 120 -10.07 -7.42 4.21
C LEU A 120 -10.47 -7.04 5.63
N PRO A 121 -10.79 -8.02 6.49
CA PRO A 121 -11.02 -7.74 7.91
C PRO A 121 -9.81 -7.02 8.51
N LEU A 122 -10.07 -6.06 9.39
CA LEU A 122 -9.05 -5.30 10.10
C LEU A 122 -8.78 -5.95 11.45
N ASN A 123 -7.51 -6.14 11.76
CA ASN A 123 -7.03 -6.57 13.08
C ASN A 123 -6.23 -5.41 13.67
N LEU A 124 -6.88 -4.61 14.49
CA LEU A 124 -6.39 -3.34 15.00
C LEU A 124 -6.03 -3.42 16.48
N CYS A 125 -4.88 -2.88 16.86
CA CYS A 125 -4.58 -2.55 18.24
C CYS A 125 -4.33 -1.05 18.39
N LEU A 126 -5.07 -0.40 19.27
CA LEU A 126 -4.77 0.96 19.73
C LEU A 126 -3.81 0.88 20.91
N VAL A 127 -2.65 1.51 20.79
CA VAL A 127 -1.63 1.61 21.84
C VAL A 127 -1.59 3.07 22.28
N ILE A 128 -2.09 3.34 23.46
CA ILE A 128 -2.36 4.70 23.95
C ILE A 128 -1.44 5.03 25.11
N ASP A 129 -0.68 6.09 24.95
CA ASP A 129 0.08 6.70 26.03
C ASP A 129 -0.88 7.29 27.06
N ARG A 130 -0.65 6.91 28.33
CA ARG A 130 -1.36 7.47 29.49
C ARG A 130 -0.42 8.09 30.50
N SER A 131 0.76 8.52 30.07
CA SER A 131 1.72 9.24 30.91
C SER A 131 1.14 10.53 31.48
N THR A 132 1.81 11.10 32.45
CA THR A 132 1.34 12.33 33.12
C THR A 132 1.20 13.51 32.16
N SER A 133 2.02 13.59 31.11
CA SER A 133 1.95 14.63 30.06
C SER A 133 0.64 14.58 29.26
N MET A 134 0.02 13.41 29.16
CA MET A 134 -1.29 13.23 28.52
C MET A 134 -2.47 13.76 29.35
N GLN A 135 -2.26 14.22 30.56
CA GLN A 135 -3.35 14.65 31.46
C GLN A 135 -4.20 15.77 30.86
N GLY A 136 -5.51 15.70 31.08
CA GLY A 136 -6.46 16.74 30.67
C GLY A 136 -6.96 16.57 29.23
N ALA A 137 -6.94 17.65 28.46
CA ALA A 137 -7.53 17.68 27.12
C ALA A 137 -6.92 16.67 26.15
N ARG A 138 -5.60 16.40 26.20
CA ARG A 138 -4.91 15.46 25.31
C ARG A 138 -5.51 14.07 25.44
N LEU A 139 -5.59 13.52 26.64
CA LEU A 139 -6.14 12.18 26.86
C LEU A 139 -7.64 12.11 26.50
N GLU A 140 -8.41 13.14 26.82
CA GLU A 140 -9.84 13.16 26.49
C GLU A 140 -10.08 13.17 24.96
N HIS A 141 -9.27 13.85 24.18
CA HIS A 141 -9.36 13.83 22.72
C HIS A 141 -8.98 12.48 22.14
N VAL A 142 -7.94 11.82 22.68
CA VAL A 142 -7.57 10.46 22.29
C VAL A 142 -8.71 9.48 22.61
N LYS A 143 -9.32 9.57 23.80
CA LYS A 143 -10.49 8.77 24.17
C LYS A 143 -11.66 8.98 23.21
N GLN A 144 -11.94 10.22 22.82
CA GLN A 144 -13.00 10.52 21.86
C GLN A 144 -12.72 9.93 20.49
N ALA A 145 -11.48 10.05 20.01
CA ALA A 145 -11.06 9.48 18.74
C ALA A 145 -11.15 7.95 18.75
N ALA A 146 -10.63 7.32 19.81
CA ALA A 146 -10.70 5.85 19.96
C ALA A 146 -12.14 5.32 20.00
N ARG A 147 -13.06 6.02 20.68
CA ARG A 147 -14.48 5.65 20.67
C ARG A 147 -15.11 5.70 19.28
N ARG A 148 -14.71 6.65 18.44
CA ARG A 148 -15.21 6.77 17.07
C ARG A 148 -14.66 5.66 16.18
N ILE A 149 -13.37 5.31 16.31
CA ILE A 149 -12.80 4.16 15.63
C ILE A 149 -13.63 2.90 15.93
N ILE A 150 -14.02 2.71 17.20
CA ILE A 150 -14.85 1.58 17.61
C ILE A 150 -16.21 1.58 16.90
N ASP A 151 -16.79 2.76 16.65
CA ASP A 151 -18.07 2.88 15.93
C ASP A 151 -17.97 2.49 14.45
N GLU A 152 -16.81 2.71 13.85
CA GLU A 152 -16.53 2.45 12.43
C GLU A 152 -16.10 1.00 12.14
N LEU A 153 -15.75 0.20 13.16
CA LEU A 153 -15.36 -1.19 12.99
C LEU A 153 -16.56 -2.05 12.59
N HIS A 154 -16.29 -3.03 11.71
CA HIS A 154 -17.26 -4.04 11.30
C HIS A 154 -17.21 -5.24 12.25
N ASP A 155 -18.24 -6.09 12.18
CA ASP A 155 -18.35 -7.26 13.07
C ASP A 155 -17.26 -8.32 12.80
N GLU A 156 -16.68 -8.31 11.61
CA GLU A 156 -15.55 -9.16 11.20
C GLU A 156 -14.16 -8.64 11.64
N ASP A 157 -14.11 -7.39 12.13
CA ASP A 157 -12.86 -6.79 12.58
C ASP A 157 -12.50 -7.26 13.99
N ALA A 158 -11.19 -7.34 14.27
CA ALA A 158 -10.67 -7.54 15.60
C ALA A 158 -10.14 -6.22 16.18
N LEU A 159 -10.41 -5.98 17.45
CA LEU A 159 -9.89 -4.84 18.18
C LEU A 159 -9.23 -5.26 19.47
N ALA A 160 -8.09 -4.64 19.75
CA ALA A 160 -7.46 -4.59 21.07
C ALA A 160 -7.18 -3.14 21.48
N VAL A 161 -7.10 -2.88 22.76
CA VAL A 161 -6.62 -1.61 23.30
C VAL A 161 -5.61 -1.90 24.39
N ALA A 162 -4.38 -1.44 24.19
CA ALA A 162 -3.33 -1.42 25.19
C ALA A 162 -3.04 0.03 25.60
N THR A 163 -2.70 0.23 26.84
CA THR A 163 -2.24 1.51 27.35
C THR A 163 -0.85 1.37 27.92
N PHE A 164 -0.08 2.44 27.92
CA PHE A 164 1.25 2.41 28.54
C PHE A 164 1.58 3.72 29.26
N ASN A 165 2.44 3.58 30.24
CA ASN A 165 3.17 4.63 30.94
C ASN A 165 4.53 4.04 31.35
N ASP A 166 4.89 3.93 32.63
CA ASP A 166 6.02 3.09 33.13
C ASP A 166 5.78 1.59 32.90
N TRP A 167 4.53 1.20 32.68
CA TRP A 167 4.07 -0.17 32.43
C TRP A 167 3.12 -0.20 31.25
N ALA A 168 2.88 -1.38 30.71
CA ALA A 168 1.88 -1.58 29.65
C ALA A 168 0.76 -2.50 30.17
N ASP A 169 -0.48 -2.06 30.00
CA ASP A 169 -1.69 -2.76 30.39
C ASP A 169 -2.60 -2.98 29.18
N VAL A 170 -3.12 -4.19 29.01
CA VAL A 170 -4.12 -4.48 27.98
C VAL A 170 -5.49 -4.28 28.61
N ILE A 171 -6.13 -3.14 28.32
CA ILE A 171 -7.45 -2.80 28.88
C ILE A 171 -8.60 -3.42 28.08
N LEU A 172 -8.35 -3.79 26.81
CA LEU A 172 -9.25 -4.58 25.98
C LEU A 172 -8.41 -5.62 25.22
N PRO A 173 -8.46 -6.90 25.64
CA PRO A 173 -7.79 -8.00 24.92
C PRO A 173 -8.35 -8.11 23.48
N SER A 174 -7.49 -8.55 22.55
CA SER A 174 -7.88 -8.74 21.16
C SER A 174 -9.04 -9.72 21.03
N GLN A 175 -10.13 -9.26 20.39
CA GLN A 175 -11.34 -10.06 20.18
C GLN A 175 -11.97 -9.71 18.84
N LEU A 176 -12.55 -10.73 18.19
CA LEU A 176 -13.42 -10.57 17.02
C LEU A 176 -14.84 -10.20 17.50
N GLY A 177 -15.57 -9.45 16.68
CA GLY A 177 -16.95 -9.08 17.03
C GLY A 177 -16.98 -8.16 18.25
N VAL A 178 -16.37 -7.02 18.16
CA VAL A 178 -16.14 -6.09 19.26
C VAL A 178 -17.41 -5.70 20.00
N ASN A 179 -17.47 -5.97 21.30
CA ASN A 179 -18.50 -5.37 22.16
C ASN A 179 -18.20 -3.87 22.33
N ARG A 180 -18.81 -3.05 21.46
CA ARG A 180 -18.57 -1.59 21.41
C ARG A 180 -18.85 -0.88 22.73
N ALA A 181 -19.88 -1.30 23.46
CA ALA A 181 -20.21 -0.69 24.76
C ALA A 181 -19.09 -0.96 25.78
N HIS A 182 -18.64 -2.20 25.85
CA HIS A 182 -17.55 -2.59 26.75
C HIS A 182 -16.23 -1.89 26.40
N ALA A 183 -15.87 -1.88 25.12
CA ALA A 183 -14.67 -1.22 24.64
C ALA A 183 -14.66 0.29 24.94
N LYS A 184 -15.80 0.97 24.70
CA LYS A 184 -15.95 2.40 25.03
C LYS A 184 -15.89 2.67 26.54
N ALA A 185 -16.44 1.79 27.35
CA ALA A 185 -16.35 1.91 28.81
C ALA A 185 -14.91 1.77 29.31
N ALA A 186 -14.16 0.78 28.79
CA ALA A 186 -12.76 0.59 29.12
C ALA A 186 -11.90 1.83 28.76
N ILE A 187 -12.10 2.38 27.56
CA ILE A 187 -11.41 3.62 27.13
C ILE A 187 -11.80 4.81 28.04
N SER A 188 -13.06 4.93 28.42
CA SER A 188 -13.53 6.02 29.27
C SER A 188 -12.90 6.01 30.65
N ALA A 189 -12.61 4.81 31.19
CA ALA A 189 -12.03 4.61 32.52
C ALA A 189 -10.52 4.92 32.59
N MET A 190 -9.84 5.12 31.43
CA MET A 190 -8.41 5.44 31.45
C MET A 190 -8.13 6.75 32.20
N SER A 191 -7.02 6.77 32.94
CA SER A 191 -6.50 7.95 33.62
C SER A 191 -5.01 8.12 33.35
N ALA A 192 -4.55 9.37 33.26
CA ALA A 192 -3.15 9.69 33.07
C ALA A 192 -2.36 9.51 34.37
N SER A 193 -1.19 8.89 34.29
CA SER A 193 -0.24 8.71 35.39
C SER A 193 1.11 8.16 34.92
N GLY A 194 2.16 8.44 35.66
CA GLY A 194 3.49 7.83 35.46
C GLY A 194 4.30 8.45 34.32
N GLY A 195 5.38 7.78 33.94
CA GLY A 195 6.30 8.15 32.86
C GLY A 195 5.88 7.61 31.49
N THR A 196 6.86 7.47 30.56
CA THR A 196 6.61 7.09 29.16
C THR A 196 7.62 6.02 28.73
N GLU A 197 7.16 4.78 28.57
CA GLU A 197 7.95 3.64 28.09
C GLU A 197 7.35 3.09 26.79
N ILE A 198 7.69 3.70 25.66
CA ILE A 198 7.11 3.41 24.34
C ILE A 198 7.29 1.96 23.94
N LEU A 199 8.46 1.38 24.23
CA LEU A 199 8.75 -0.03 23.90
C LEU A 199 7.77 -0.99 24.55
N LYS A 200 7.37 -0.74 25.78
CA LYS A 200 6.39 -1.59 26.50
C LYS A 200 5.02 -1.53 25.81
N GLY A 201 4.61 -0.32 25.39
CA GLY A 201 3.40 -0.13 24.62
C GLY A 201 3.42 -0.87 23.27
N ILE A 202 4.49 -0.71 22.49
CA ILE A 202 4.67 -1.41 21.21
C ILE A 202 4.61 -2.92 21.40
N ARG A 203 5.33 -3.47 22.39
CA ARG A 203 5.35 -4.92 22.67
C ARG A 203 3.97 -5.46 23.04
N ALA A 204 3.22 -4.73 23.86
CA ALA A 204 1.86 -5.10 24.24
C ALA A 204 0.93 -5.10 23.02
N GLY A 205 0.97 -4.03 22.22
CA GLY A 205 0.15 -3.92 21.01
C GLY A 205 0.45 -5.03 19.99
N LEU A 206 1.73 -5.30 19.74
CA LEU A 206 2.14 -6.37 18.82
C LEU A 206 1.74 -7.76 19.34
N ALA A 207 1.77 -7.98 20.65
CA ALA A 207 1.31 -9.25 21.25
C ALA A 207 -0.19 -9.46 21.01
N GLU A 208 -0.99 -8.41 21.13
CA GLU A 208 -2.43 -8.47 20.90
C GLU A 208 -2.77 -8.68 19.41
N VAL A 209 -2.14 -7.94 18.51
CA VAL A 209 -2.38 -8.08 17.07
C VAL A 209 -2.01 -9.47 16.56
N ARG A 210 -0.95 -10.10 17.10
CA ARG A 210 -0.54 -11.45 16.69
C ARG A 210 -1.60 -12.53 16.95
N LYS A 211 -2.53 -12.33 17.88
CA LYS A 211 -3.57 -13.33 18.20
C LYS A 211 -4.52 -13.62 17.03
N HIS A 212 -4.78 -12.62 16.21
CA HIS A 212 -5.66 -12.75 15.04
C HIS A 212 -4.94 -12.44 13.71
N HIS A 213 -3.60 -12.44 13.72
CA HIS A 213 -2.81 -12.17 12.52
C HIS A 213 -2.88 -13.33 11.53
N SER A 214 -3.20 -13.01 10.26
CA SER A 214 -3.19 -13.95 9.14
C SER A 214 -2.93 -13.23 7.82
N LYS A 215 -2.70 -13.98 6.74
CA LYS A 215 -2.54 -13.41 5.39
C LYS A 215 -3.84 -12.80 4.82
N GLN A 216 -4.97 -13.13 5.41
CA GLN A 216 -6.31 -12.68 4.96
C GLN A 216 -6.86 -11.53 5.79
N VAL A 217 -6.05 -10.95 6.66
CA VAL A 217 -6.42 -9.89 7.59
C VAL A 217 -5.39 -8.78 7.53
N THR A 218 -5.83 -7.52 7.47
CA THR A 218 -4.94 -6.37 7.59
C THR A 218 -4.61 -6.13 9.06
N SER A 219 -3.38 -6.40 9.47
CA SER A 219 -2.92 -6.26 10.85
C SER A 219 -2.22 -4.93 11.08
N HIS A 220 -2.72 -4.14 12.02
CA HIS A 220 -2.26 -2.77 12.21
C HIS A 220 -2.21 -2.37 13.69
N VAL A 221 -1.19 -1.60 14.06
CA VAL A 221 -1.06 -0.96 15.37
C VAL A 221 -1.11 0.55 15.18
N ILE A 222 -1.91 1.24 15.97
CA ILE A 222 -1.88 2.71 16.06
C ILE A 222 -1.29 3.08 17.41
N LEU A 223 -0.09 3.65 17.40
CA LEU A 223 0.61 4.17 18.57
C LEU A 223 0.28 5.66 18.71
N LEU A 224 -0.25 6.05 19.87
CA LEU A 224 -0.61 7.43 20.20
C LEU A 224 0.21 7.85 21.43
N THR A 225 1.08 8.85 21.28
CA THR A 225 1.94 9.35 22.36
C THR A 225 2.16 10.86 22.24
N ASP A 226 2.35 11.56 23.36
CA ASP A 226 2.78 12.96 23.40
C ASP A 226 4.17 13.10 24.02
N GLY A 227 4.83 11.98 24.32
CA GLY A 227 6.05 11.95 25.10
C GLY A 227 7.28 11.50 24.32
N GLN A 228 8.39 11.63 25.01
CA GLN A 228 9.67 11.07 24.59
C GLN A 228 9.97 9.87 25.46
N THR A 229 10.47 8.80 24.85
CA THR A 229 11.08 7.70 25.59
C THR A 229 12.58 7.95 25.72
N TYR A 230 13.22 7.35 26.67
CA TYR A 230 14.64 7.53 26.92
C TYR A 230 15.37 6.20 27.07
N GLY A 231 16.33 5.97 26.14
CA GLY A 231 17.28 4.87 26.24
C GLY A 231 16.79 3.54 25.66
N ASP A 232 15.56 3.45 25.11
CA ASP A 232 15.00 2.26 24.47
C ASP A 232 14.66 2.48 22.98
N GLU A 233 15.10 3.61 22.38
CA GLU A 233 14.80 4.00 21.00
C GLU A 233 15.23 2.91 19.99
N ALA A 234 16.45 2.38 20.15
CA ALA A 234 16.95 1.33 19.27
C ALA A 234 16.10 0.05 19.35
N ASP A 235 15.61 -0.27 20.52
CA ASP A 235 14.75 -1.44 20.76
C ASP A 235 13.34 -1.21 20.18
N CYS A 236 12.82 0.01 20.23
CA CYS A 236 11.56 0.41 19.58
C CYS A 236 11.66 0.20 18.05
N ILE A 237 12.72 0.71 17.44
CA ILE A 237 13.00 0.55 15.99
C ILE A 237 13.16 -0.94 15.64
N ALA A 238 13.90 -1.71 16.45
CA ALA A 238 14.05 -3.15 16.22
C ALA A 238 12.72 -3.91 16.34
N ALA A 239 11.83 -3.49 17.25
CA ALA A 239 10.49 -4.07 17.38
C ALA A 239 9.62 -3.74 16.16
N ALA A 240 9.67 -2.50 15.66
CA ALA A 240 8.96 -2.05 14.46
C ALA A 240 9.43 -2.80 13.21
N ARG A 241 10.74 -2.97 13.02
CA ARG A 241 11.32 -3.75 11.91
C ARG A 241 10.83 -5.20 11.92
N ARG A 242 10.80 -5.82 13.10
CA ARG A 242 10.25 -7.19 13.25
C ARG A 242 8.76 -7.24 12.94
N ALA A 243 7.99 -6.20 13.28
CA ALA A 243 6.58 -6.10 12.94
C ALA A 243 6.39 -6.04 11.42
N GLY A 244 7.13 -5.17 10.72
CA GLY A 244 7.10 -5.04 9.26
C GLY A 244 7.44 -6.34 8.54
N ALA A 245 8.47 -7.07 9.01
CA ALA A 245 8.82 -8.39 8.46
C ALA A 245 7.67 -9.41 8.57
N HIS A 246 6.74 -9.22 9.50
CA HIS A 246 5.53 -10.02 9.66
C HIS A 246 4.27 -9.37 9.09
N ARG A 247 4.41 -8.32 8.26
CA ARG A 247 3.28 -7.58 7.67
C ARG A 247 2.32 -6.98 8.72
N ILE A 248 2.86 -6.55 9.85
CA ILE A 248 2.14 -5.78 10.85
C ILE A 248 2.70 -4.36 10.78
N SER A 249 1.89 -3.41 10.31
CA SER A 249 2.28 -2.01 10.21
C SER A 249 1.97 -1.25 11.50
N ILE A 250 2.77 -0.23 11.79
CA ILE A 250 2.59 0.64 12.95
C ILE A 250 2.42 2.07 12.44
N THR A 251 1.26 2.65 12.66
CA THR A 251 1.08 4.09 12.50
C THR A 251 1.41 4.78 13.81
N ALA A 252 2.38 5.68 13.78
CA ALA A 252 2.85 6.41 14.94
C ALA A 252 2.32 7.86 14.92
N VAL A 253 1.67 8.27 15.99
CA VAL A 253 0.99 9.57 16.10
C VAL A 253 1.56 10.36 17.26
N GLY A 254 2.27 11.44 16.95
CA GLY A 254 2.73 12.43 17.91
C GLY A 254 1.64 13.45 18.26
N ILE A 255 1.41 13.70 19.52
CA ILE A 255 0.37 14.60 20.03
C ILE A 255 1.01 15.75 20.81
N GLY A 256 0.81 16.99 20.40
CA GLY A 256 1.41 18.16 21.04
C GLY A 256 2.68 18.63 20.35
N GLU A 257 3.58 19.33 21.06
CA GLU A 257 4.77 19.96 20.46
C GLU A 257 6.10 19.32 20.91
N ASP A 258 6.09 18.47 21.95
CA ASP A 258 7.29 17.99 22.64
C ASP A 258 7.52 16.47 22.45
N TRP A 259 7.34 15.95 21.25
CA TRP A 259 7.54 14.52 20.93
C TRP A 259 8.80 14.26 20.10
N ASN A 260 9.29 13.03 20.09
CA ASN A 260 10.45 12.62 19.31
C ASN A 260 10.03 12.23 17.88
N ASP A 261 10.03 13.20 16.96
CA ASP A 261 9.63 13.01 15.55
C ASP A 261 10.49 11.96 14.85
N ALA A 262 11.80 12.04 15.01
CA ALA A 262 12.75 11.12 14.37
C ALA A 262 12.49 9.65 14.79
N LEU A 263 12.17 9.41 16.05
CA LEU A 263 11.85 8.07 16.54
C LEU A 263 10.53 7.56 15.97
N LEU A 264 9.47 8.38 15.98
CA LEU A 264 8.15 7.98 15.48
C LEU A 264 8.16 7.75 13.97
N ASP A 265 8.88 8.59 13.22
CA ASP A 265 9.08 8.43 11.79
C ASP A 265 9.81 7.10 11.47
N GLU A 266 10.86 6.80 12.22
CA GLU A 266 11.62 5.56 12.01
C GLU A 266 10.80 4.31 12.39
N ILE A 267 10.02 4.33 13.49
CA ILE A 267 9.10 3.26 13.87
C ILE A 267 8.09 2.99 12.74
N ALA A 268 7.50 4.05 12.21
CA ALA A 268 6.54 3.95 11.11
C ALA A 268 7.21 3.39 9.84
N ALA A 269 8.32 3.96 9.42
CA ALA A 269 9.06 3.55 8.21
C ALA A 269 9.49 2.08 8.28
N GLN A 270 10.07 1.63 9.40
CA GLN A 270 10.55 0.25 9.56
C GLN A 270 9.44 -0.79 9.61
N SER A 271 8.22 -0.40 9.96
CA SER A 271 7.05 -1.29 10.00
C SER A 271 6.20 -1.24 8.73
N GLY A 272 6.50 -0.34 7.79
CA GLY A 272 5.66 -0.10 6.61
C GLY A 272 4.35 0.63 6.93
N GLY A 273 4.31 1.37 8.03
CA GLY A 273 3.21 2.26 8.42
C GLY A 273 3.50 3.72 8.05
N THR A 274 2.79 4.63 8.72
CA THR A 274 2.92 6.07 8.53
C THR A 274 3.08 6.78 9.87
N SER A 275 3.78 7.90 9.88
CA SER A 275 3.82 8.82 11.01
C SER A 275 2.92 10.01 10.76
N ALA A 276 2.40 10.61 11.81
CA ALA A 276 1.66 11.84 11.72
C ALA A 276 1.81 12.66 13.01
N TYR A 277 1.74 13.95 12.81
CA TYR A 277 1.74 14.93 13.89
C TYR A 277 0.37 15.57 14.05
N ILE A 278 -0.07 15.72 15.28
CA ILE A 278 -1.35 16.31 15.62
C ILE A 278 -1.13 17.47 16.60
N ALA A 279 -1.11 18.69 16.06
CA ALA A 279 -1.00 19.91 16.84
C ALA A 279 -2.29 20.23 17.61
N SER A 280 -3.43 19.89 17.04
CA SER A 280 -4.72 20.13 17.68
C SER A 280 -5.51 18.85 17.88
N PRO A 281 -6.13 18.69 19.02
CA PRO A 281 -6.90 17.48 19.36
C PRO A 281 -8.07 17.18 18.41
N SER A 282 -8.59 18.18 17.74
CA SER A 282 -9.66 17.99 16.73
C SER A 282 -9.16 17.26 15.48
N GLN A 283 -7.86 17.34 15.17
CA GLN A 283 -7.24 16.65 14.03
C GLN A 283 -7.07 15.15 14.27
N VAL A 284 -6.92 14.70 15.54
CA VAL A 284 -6.84 13.27 15.91
C VAL A 284 -7.98 12.49 15.27
N ARG A 285 -9.16 13.04 15.35
CA ARG A 285 -10.38 12.42 14.84
C ARG A 285 -10.32 12.16 13.33
N ASN A 286 -10.02 13.21 12.55
CA ASN A 286 -10.04 13.11 11.08
C ASN A 286 -8.96 12.18 10.56
N LEU A 287 -7.80 12.22 11.18
CA LEU A 287 -6.63 11.43 10.80
C LEU A 287 -6.84 9.93 11.10
N LEU A 288 -7.36 9.60 12.27
CA LEU A 288 -7.67 8.22 12.64
C LEU A 288 -8.82 7.65 11.77
N GLN A 289 -9.83 8.44 11.43
CA GLN A 289 -10.90 8.02 10.51
C GLN A 289 -10.36 7.74 9.10
N GLN A 290 -9.52 8.61 8.57
CA GLN A 290 -8.90 8.39 7.26
C GLN A 290 -8.06 7.09 7.23
N TRP A 291 -7.32 6.80 8.29
CA TRP A 291 -6.51 5.59 8.34
C TRP A 291 -7.36 4.34 8.49
N VAL A 292 -8.28 4.29 9.42
CA VAL A 292 -9.14 3.10 9.60
C VAL A 292 -10.00 2.85 8.36
N GLY A 293 -10.54 3.90 7.73
CA GLY A 293 -11.26 3.80 6.46
C GLY A 293 -10.39 3.32 5.29
N GLY A 294 -9.10 3.71 5.28
CA GLY A 294 -8.13 3.30 4.26
C GLY A 294 -7.53 1.91 4.47
N LEU A 295 -7.31 1.48 5.73
CA LEU A 295 -6.65 0.22 6.05
C LEU A 295 -7.38 -1.03 5.57
N GLY A 296 -8.72 -0.99 5.53
CA GLY A 296 -9.54 -2.11 5.03
C GLY A 296 -9.63 -2.17 3.49
N SER A 297 -9.24 -1.11 2.79
CA SER A 297 -9.34 -1.01 1.34
C SER A 297 -8.09 -1.58 0.67
N VAL A 298 -7.96 -2.89 0.66
CA VAL A 298 -6.91 -3.58 -0.10
C VAL A 298 -7.50 -3.94 -1.46
N PHE A 299 -6.91 -3.42 -2.51
CA PHE A 299 -7.20 -3.85 -3.87
C PHE A 299 -6.42 -5.15 -4.12
N ALA A 300 -7.14 -6.27 -4.14
CA ALA A 300 -6.61 -7.57 -4.49
C ALA A 300 -6.64 -7.78 -6.00
#